data_d70404d6dba3d3cfe7946069164c911a
#
_entry.id   d70404d6dba3d3cfe7946069164c911a
#
_cell.length_a   1.000
_cell.length_b   1.000
_cell.length_c   1.000
_cell.angle_alpha   90.00
_cell.angle_beta   90.00
_cell.angle_gamma   90.00
#
_symmetry.space_group_name_H-M   'P 1'
#
loop_
_entity.id
_entity.type
_entity.pdbx_description
1 polymer ?
#
loop_
_entity_poly.entity_id
_entity_poly.type
_entity_poly.pdbx_seq_one_letter_code
_entity_poly.pdbx_strand_id
1 'polypeptide(L)'
;VMGWTPDCKYPVVYAERGRAVIEISAKEKQVDEFFLFINNYFLNANTNAEKLGLDFKDEEFGINEMRNFVLKHEKSKLVFSVTFSYPANMTLETIVETIREKAKNMEVTCVQHYFPVKFEKDCPMVSLLSKAYEKITHLDGTPVTTTGGTYAKLMPHIVPFGPSFPGQKGIGHQPNEWMKIEDLNTNAKIYALGIYYLGML
;
A
#
# COMPACT_ATOMS: atom_id res chain seq x y z
N VAL A 1 13.46 -9.27 -17.88
CA VAL A 1 12.63 -8.11 -18.29
C VAL A 1 12.33 -7.32 -17.04
N MET A 2 12.53 -6.00 -17.09
CA MET A 2 12.24 -5.06 -16.02
C MET A 2 11.50 -3.86 -16.58
N GLY A 3 10.82 -3.08 -15.71
CA GLY A 3 10.08 -1.92 -16.17
C GLY A 3 9.36 -1.20 -15.03
N TRP A 4 8.36 -0.43 -15.38
CA TRP A 4 7.55 0.29 -14.40
C TRP A 4 6.06 0.27 -14.74
N THR A 5 5.24 0.59 -13.75
CA THR A 5 3.82 0.89 -13.93
C THR A 5 3.58 2.38 -13.70
N PRO A 6 2.90 3.10 -14.62
CA PRO A 6 2.53 4.51 -14.46
C PRO A 6 1.25 4.63 -13.61
N ASP A 7 1.32 4.20 -12.37
CA ASP A 7 0.16 4.02 -11.47
C ASP A 7 0.44 4.58 -10.06
N CYS A 8 1.26 5.63 -9.95
CA CYS A 8 1.60 6.22 -8.66
C CYS A 8 1.99 7.70 -8.77
N LYS A 9 3.21 8.00 -8.42
CA LYS A 9 3.77 9.35 -8.35
C LYS A 9 5.24 9.37 -8.73
N TYR A 10 5.77 10.56 -8.97
CA TYR A 10 7.19 10.85 -9.05
C TYR A 10 7.79 11.27 -7.70
N PRO A 11 9.13 11.13 -7.52
CA PRO A 11 10.05 10.35 -8.34
C PRO A 11 9.76 8.84 -8.26
N VAL A 12 10.70 8.00 -8.69
CA VAL A 12 10.47 6.55 -8.68
C VAL A 12 10.15 6.02 -7.29
N VAL A 13 9.12 5.18 -7.21
CA VAL A 13 8.71 4.54 -5.96
C VAL A 13 9.42 3.19 -5.84
N TYR A 14 10.50 3.12 -5.05
CA TYR A 14 11.30 1.91 -4.90
C TYR A 14 10.68 0.87 -3.97
N ALA A 15 9.69 1.30 -3.16
CA ALA A 15 9.06 0.39 -2.21
C ALA A 15 7.61 0.76 -1.90
N GLU A 16 6.77 -0.27 -1.79
CA GLU A 16 5.35 -0.19 -1.45
C GLU A 16 5.03 -1.04 -0.23
N ARG A 17 4.11 -0.58 0.62
CA ARG A 17 3.60 -1.34 1.76
C ARG A 17 2.86 -2.59 1.31
N GLY A 18 2.90 -3.65 2.14
CA GLY A 18 1.99 -4.76 2.05
C GLY A 18 0.54 -4.33 2.31
N ARG A 19 -0.40 -5.11 1.79
CA ARG A 19 -1.83 -4.93 2.04
C ARG A 19 -2.46 -6.28 2.37
N ALA A 20 -3.16 -6.34 3.50
CA ALA A 20 -3.94 -7.51 3.88
C ALA A 20 -5.37 -7.09 4.25
N VAL A 21 -6.37 -7.81 3.75
CA VAL A 21 -7.76 -7.68 4.20
C VAL A 21 -8.03 -8.85 5.13
N ILE A 22 -8.28 -8.54 6.40
CA ILE A 22 -8.54 -9.52 7.44
C ILE A 22 -10.02 -9.47 7.79
N GLU A 23 -10.65 -10.63 7.81
CA GLU A 23 -12.00 -10.82 8.30
C GLU A 23 -11.99 -11.56 9.63
N ILE A 24 -12.71 -11.02 10.60
CA ILE A 24 -12.99 -11.61 11.90
C ILE A 24 -14.47 -11.97 11.92
N SER A 25 -14.79 -13.24 12.07
CA SER A 25 -16.19 -13.70 12.06
C SER A 25 -16.57 -14.44 13.33
N ALA A 26 -17.81 -14.19 13.77
CA ALA A 26 -18.40 -14.79 14.97
C ALA A 26 -19.81 -15.33 14.66
N LYS A 27 -20.19 -16.42 15.34
CA LYS A 27 -21.57 -16.92 15.31
C LYS A 27 -22.48 -16.00 16.11
N GLU A 28 -23.77 -15.97 15.83
CA GLU A 28 -24.75 -15.12 16.54
C GLU A 28 -24.71 -15.28 18.07
N LYS A 29 -24.46 -16.48 18.58
CA LYS A 29 -24.31 -16.72 20.02
C LYS A 29 -23.10 -16.05 20.69
N GLN A 30 -22.17 -15.50 19.87
CA GLN A 30 -20.94 -14.81 20.31
C GLN A 30 -21.04 -13.29 20.07
N VAL A 31 -22.24 -12.75 19.88
CA VAL A 31 -22.46 -11.35 19.53
C VAL A 31 -21.82 -10.38 20.53
N ASP A 32 -21.95 -10.64 21.83
CA ASP A 32 -21.40 -9.77 22.88
C ASP A 32 -19.86 -9.78 22.85
N GLU A 33 -19.25 -10.96 22.73
CA GLU A 33 -17.79 -11.11 22.64
C GLU A 33 -17.25 -10.41 21.38
N PHE A 34 -17.97 -10.53 20.26
CA PHE A 34 -17.61 -9.94 19.00
C PHE A 34 -17.61 -8.40 19.06
N PHE A 35 -18.68 -7.80 19.56
CA PHE A 35 -18.74 -6.34 19.69
C PHE A 35 -17.79 -5.81 20.75
N LEU A 36 -17.58 -6.53 21.84
CA LEU A 36 -16.57 -6.18 22.85
C LEU A 36 -15.17 -6.19 22.23
N PHE A 37 -14.85 -7.17 21.40
CA PHE A 37 -13.58 -7.25 20.70
C PHE A 37 -13.38 -6.06 19.74
N ILE A 38 -14.39 -5.74 18.92
CA ILE A 38 -14.33 -4.58 18.02
C ILE A 38 -14.14 -3.27 18.81
N ASN A 39 -14.90 -3.10 19.89
CA ASN A 39 -14.79 -1.92 20.74
C ASN A 39 -13.40 -1.77 21.37
N ASN A 40 -12.84 -2.86 21.87
CA ASN A 40 -11.56 -2.83 22.57
C ASN A 40 -10.37 -2.56 21.64
N TYR A 41 -10.42 -3.06 20.40
CA TYR A 41 -9.24 -3.06 19.52
C TYR A 41 -9.35 -2.15 18.30
N PHE A 42 -10.56 -1.77 17.87
CA PHE A 42 -10.76 -1.01 16.64
C PHE A 42 -11.53 0.30 16.84
N LEU A 43 -12.54 0.31 17.69
CA LEU A 43 -13.26 1.56 18.01
C LEU A 43 -12.46 2.39 19.02
N ASN A 44 -12.50 3.70 18.89
CA ASN A 44 -11.73 4.63 19.72
C ASN A 44 -10.22 4.30 19.80
N ALA A 45 -9.70 3.71 18.73
CA ALA A 45 -8.29 3.40 18.55
C ALA A 45 -7.71 4.24 17.43
N ASN A 46 -6.40 4.51 17.48
CA ASN A 46 -5.69 5.06 16.36
C ASN A 46 -5.59 4.04 15.23
N THR A 47 -5.50 4.50 14.00
CA THR A 47 -5.41 3.63 12.82
C THR A 47 -4.09 2.85 12.72
N ASN A 48 -3.12 3.12 13.58
CA ASN A 48 -1.84 2.43 13.66
C ASN A 48 -1.88 1.04 14.31
N ALA A 49 -3.06 0.59 14.77
CA ALA A 49 -3.26 -0.71 15.43
C ALA A 49 -2.56 -0.87 16.81
N GLU A 50 -2.33 0.22 17.55
CA GLU A 50 -1.67 0.22 18.86
C GLU A 50 -2.36 -0.68 19.88
N LYS A 51 -3.72 -0.68 19.92
CA LYS A 51 -4.48 -1.52 20.84
C LYS A 51 -4.35 -3.02 20.55
N LEU A 52 -4.00 -3.37 19.33
CA LEU A 52 -3.65 -4.73 18.97
C LEU A 52 -2.20 -5.09 19.35
N GLY A 53 -1.35 -4.10 19.63
CA GLY A 53 0.09 -4.27 19.79
C GLY A 53 0.81 -4.43 18.45
N LEU A 54 0.23 -3.87 17.39
CA LEU A 54 0.75 -3.89 16.03
C LEU A 54 1.16 -2.49 15.55
N ASP A 55 1.39 -1.54 16.45
CA ASP A 55 1.79 -0.15 16.17
C ASP A 55 3.25 -0.04 15.70
N PHE A 56 3.59 -0.85 14.73
CA PHE A 56 4.93 -0.96 14.19
C PHE A 56 5.30 0.29 13.38
N LYS A 57 6.47 0.85 13.68
CA LYS A 57 7.04 2.00 12.95
C LYS A 57 8.29 1.56 12.22
N ASP A 58 8.32 1.85 10.94
CA ASP A 58 9.47 1.68 10.06
C ASP A 58 10.01 3.05 9.63
N GLU A 59 11.33 3.20 9.53
CA GLU A 59 11.95 4.47 9.16
C GLU A 59 11.66 4.89 7.71
N GLU A 60 11.54 3.91 6.81
CA GLU A 60 11.29 4.15 5.39
C GLU A 60 9.80 4.26 5.07
N PHE A 61 8.97 3.38 5.67
CA PHE A 61 7.54 3.28 5.39
C PHE A 61 6.65 4.03 6.38
N GLY A 62 7.21 4.47 7.52
CA GLY A 62 6.43 5.06 8.60
C GLY A 62 5.59 4.01 9.36
N ILE A 63 4.45 4.42 9.90
CA ILE A 63 3.59 3.60 10.76
C ILE A 63 2.64 2.78 9.89
N ASN A 64 2.38 1.51 10.26
CA ASN A 64 1.32 0.72 9.64
C ASN A 64 -0.06 1.40 9.84
N GLU A 65 -1.02 1.05 9.02
CA GLU A 65 -2.31 1.74 9.00
C GLU A 65 -3.46 0.76 8.75
N MET A 66 -4.47 0.85 9.62
CA MET A 66 -5.76 0.19 9.43
C MET A 66 -6.73 1.14 8.70
N ARG A 67 -7.49 0.61 7.77
CA ARG A 67 -8.50 1.35 7.01
C ARG A 67 -9.61 0.44 6.50
N ASN A 68 -10.65 1.02 5.90
CA ASN A 68 -11.76 0.28 5.28
C ASN A 68 -12.44 -0.69 6.25
N PHE A 69 -12.89 -0.16 7.39
CA PHE A 69 -13.65 -0.93 8.37
C PHE A 69 -15.06 -1.22 7.84
N VAL A 70 -15.42 -2.49 7.76
CA VAL A 70 -16.74 -2.92 7.27
C VAL A 70 -17.33 -3.93 8.24
N LEU A 71 -18.57 -3.71 8.67
CA LEU A 71 -19.35 -4.64 9.47
C LEU A 71 -20.49 -5.20 8.61
N LYS A 72 -20.61 -6.51 8.58
CA LYS A 72 -21.65 -7.22 7.84
C LYS A 72 -22.31 -8.30 8.71
N HIS A 73 -23.55 -8.62 8.37
CA HIS A 73 -24.23 -9.81 8.86
C HIS A 73 -24.47 -10.73 7.66
N GLU A 74 -23.87 -11.88 7.64
CA GLU A 74 -23.93 -12.85 6.55
C GLU A 74 -24.28 -14.24 7.08
N LYS A 75 -25.43 -14.80 6.64
CA LYS A 75 -25.81 -16.20 6.90
C LYS A 75 -25.64 -16.65 8.35
N SER A 76 -26.16 -15.98 9.34
CA SER A 76 -26.01 -16.30 10.78
C SER A 76 -24.59 -16.07 11.36
N LYS A 77 -23.74 -15.32 10.68
CA LYS A 77 -22.45 -14.86 11.20
C LYS A 77 -22.36 -13.34 11.14
N LEU A 78 -21.74 -12.77 12.15
CA LEU A 78 -21.24 -11.40 12.13
C LEU A 78 -19.84 -11.41 11.55
N VAL A 79 -19.54 -10.51 10.63
CA VAL A 79 -18.24 -10.39 9.97
C VAL A 79 -17.75 -8.96 10.07
N PHE A 80 -16.58 -8.77 10.63
CA PHE A 80 -15.87 -7.50 10.65
C PHE A 80 -14.64 -7.60 9.77
N SER A 81 -14.55 -6.72 8.77
CA SER A 81 -13.44 -6.67 7.84
C SER A 81 -12.61 -5.40 8.04
N VAL A 82 -11.30 -5.53 8.02
CA VAL A 82 -10.36 -4.42 8.12
C VAL A 82 -9.19 -4.61 7.16
N THR A 83 -8.76 -3.53 6.52
CA THR A 83 -7.56 -3.54 5.67
C THR A 83 -6.35 -3.04 6.45
N PHE A 84 -5.30 -3.85 6.51
CA PHE A 84 -3.98 -3.44 7.00
C PHE A 84 -3.10 -3.00 5.83
N SER A 85 -2.50 -1.82 5.96
CA SER A 85 -1.38 -1.35 5.13
C SER A 85 -0.14 -1.36 6.01
N TYR A 86 0.80 -2.25 5.75
CA TYR A 86 1.89 -2.54 6.66
C TYR A 86 3.27 -2.46 5.98
N PRO A 87 4.34 -2.09 6.72
CA PRO A 87 5.69 -1.95 6.19
C PRO A 87 6.35 -3.30 5.85
N ALA A 88 7.43 -3.27 5.05
CA ALA A 88 8.08 -4.48 4.55
C ALA A 88 8.76 -5.35 5.63
N ASN A 89 9.00 -4.81 6.80
CA ASN A 89 9.57 -5.51 7.96
C ASN A 89 8.54 -6.14 8.90
N MET A 90 7.24 -6.03 8.57
CA MET A 90 6.14 -6.73 9.21
C MET A 90 5.64 -7.85 8.29
N THR A 91 5.21 -8.97 8.85
CA THR A 91 4.68 -10.10 8.08
C THR A 91 3.16 -10.24 8.23
N LEU A 92 2.52 -10.88 7.26
CA LEU A 92 1.11 -11.24 7.35
C LEU A 92 0.84 -12.15 8.55
N GLU A 93 1.73 -13.11 8.79
CA GLU A 93 1.65 -14.07 9.89
C GLU A 93 1.58 -13.34 11.23
N THR A 94 2.45 -12.38 11.46
CA THR A 94 2.44 -11.56 12.69
C THR A 94 1.10 -10.86 12.89
N ILE A 95 0.53 -10.27 11.82
CA ILE A 95 -0.77 -9.60 11.90
C ILE A 95 -1.88 -10.58 12.27
N VAL A 96 -1.95 -11.70 11.54
CA VAL A 96 -3.02 -12.69 11.70
C VAL A 96 -2.94 -13.39 13.06
N GLU A 97 -1.75 -13.78 13.52
CA GLU A 97 -1.56 -14.44 14.81
C GLU A 97 -1.89 -13.51 15.97
N THR A 98 -1.43 -12.27 15.92
CA THR A 98 -1.76 -11.26 16.94
C THR A 98 -3.27 -11.03 17.06
N ILE A 99 -3.97 -10.97 15.91
CA ILE A 99 -5.44 -10.84 15.94
C ILE A 99 -6.10 -12.11 16.47
N ARG A 100 -5.64 -13.30 16.08
CA ARG A 100 -6.17 -14.59 16.57
C ARG A 100 -6.06 -14.76 18.08
N GLU A 101 -4.93 -14.40 18.65
CA GLU A 101 -4.73 -14.45 20.10
C GLU A 101 -5.77 -13.60 20.85
N LYS A 102 -6.09 -12.42 20.33
CA LYS A 102 -7.04 -11.50 20.95
C LYS A 102 -8.50 -11.86 20.62
N ALA A 103 -8.73 -12.40 19.43
CA ALA A 103 -10.06 -12.82 18.95
C ALA A 103 -10.57 -14.12 19.62
N LYS A 104 -9.69 -14.87 20.27
CA LYS A 104 -10.02 -16.11 21.03
C LYS A 104 -10.78 -17.15 20.17
N ASN A 105 -12.10 -17.27 20.41
CA ASN A 105 -12.97 -18.27 19.78
C ASN A 105 -13.58 -17.82 18.45
N MET A 106 -13.23 -16.63 17.96
CA MET A 106 -13.68 -16.12 16.67
C MET A 106 -12.78 -16.60 15.54
N GLU A 107 -13.33 -16.74 14.37
CA GLU A 107 -12.57 -17.12 13.17
C GLU A 107 -11.86 -15.89 12.58
N VAL A 108 -10.57 -16.00 12.29
CA VAL A 108 -9.76 -14.95 11.69
C VAL A 108 -9.17 -15.45 10.38
N THR A 109 -9.53 -14.79 9.29
CA THR A 109 -9.15 -15.18 7.93
C THR A 109 -8.56 -14.00 7.17
N CYS A 110 -7.46 -14.20 6.48
CA CYS A 110 -6.99 -13.25 5.46
C CYS A 110 -7.68 -13.56 4.13
N VAL A 111 -8.54 -12.66 3.66
CA VAL A 111 -9.33 -12.85 2.43
C VAL A 111 -8.67 -12.26 1.20
N GLN A 112 -7.73 -11.31 1.39
CA GLN A 112 -6.93 -10.74 0.32
C GLN A 112 -5.56 -10.34 0.84
N HIS A 113 -4.50 -10.66 0.10
CA HIS A 113 -3.15 -10.30 0.48
C HIS A 113 -2.31 -9.91 -0.73
N TYR A 114 -1.56 -8.82 -0.56
CA TYR A 114 -0.51 -8.41 -1.47
C TYR A 114 0.75 -8.14 -0.65
N PHE A 115 1.85 -8.79 -1.03
CA PHE A 115 3.14 -8.62 -0.38
C PHE A 115 3.66 -7.18 -0.50
N PRO A 116 4.47 -6.71 0.46
CA PRO A 116 5.26 -5.50 0.26
C PRO A 116 6.16 -5.67 -0.97
N VAL A 117 6.40 -4.58 -1.69
CA VAL A 117 7.41 -4.53 -2.74
C VAL A 117 8.57 -3.66 -2.23
N LYS A 118 9.79 -4.14 -2.36
CA LYS A 118 10.98 -3.37 -2.02
C LYS A 118 12.13 -3.71 -2.97
N PHE A 119 12.69 -2.67 -3.58
CA PHE A 119 13.91 -2.71 -4.36
C PHE A 119 15.00 -1.94 -3.63
N GLU A 120 16.27 -2.21 -3.92
CA GLU A 120 17.37 -1.36 -3.47
C GLU A 120 17.30 -0.01 -4.21
N LYS A 121 17.53 1.09 -3.46
CA LYS A 121 17.46 2.46 -4.01
C LYS A 121 18.47 2.71 -5.13
N ASP A 122 19.59 2.04 -5.09
CA ASP A 122 20.71 2.14 -6.02
C ASP A 122 20.73 1.05 -7.10
N CYS A 123 19.72 0.17 -7.14
CA CYS A 123 19.65 -0.82 -8.20
C CYS A 123 19.54 -0.12 -9.58
N PRO A 124 20.08 -0.73 -10.65
CA PRO A 124 20.16 -0.09 -11.96
C PRO A 124 18.83 0.46 -12.48
N MET A 125 17.74 -0.28 -12.30
CA MET A 125 16.40 0.12 -12.72
C MET A 125 15.94 1.40 -12.00
N VAL A 126 16.03 1.46 -10.67
CA VAL A 126 15.61 2.61 -9.87
C VAL A 126 16.47 3.82 -10.21
N SER A 127 17.81 3.64 -10.25
CA SER A 127 18.75 4.72 -10.54
C SER A 127 18.54 5.34 -11.93
N LEU A 128 18.29 4.52 -12.96
CA LEU A 128 18.07 5.01 -14.33
C LEU A 128 16.72 5.72 -14.49
N LEU A 129 15.67 5.26 -13.81
CA LEU A 129 14.38 5.95 -13.82
C LEU A 129 14.44 7.27 -13.05
N SER A 130 15.13 7.34 -11.91
CA SER A 130 15.43 8.59 -11.20
C SER A 130 16.15 9.57 -12.10
N LYS A 131 17.21 9.11 -12.78
CA LYS A 131 17.97 9.92 -13.75
C LYS A 131 17.12 10.42 -14.92
N ALA A 132 16.19 9.60 -15.42
CA ALA A 132 15.27 10.02 -16.48
C ALA A 132 14.34 11.16 -15.99
N TYR A 133 13.81 11.04 -14.78
CA TYR A 133 12.99 12.07 -14.17
C TYR A 133 13.76 13.38 -13.96
N GLU A 134 14.95 13.34 -13.33
CA GLU A 134 15.80 14.51 -13.10
C GLU A 134 16.18 15.22 -14.40
N LYS A 135 16.54 14.44 -15.43
CA LYS A 135 16.96 14.99 -16.72
C LYS A 135 15.87 15.80 -17.41
N ILE A 136 14.61 15.40 -17.26
CA ILE A 136 13.47 16.06 -17.93
C ILE A 136 12.89 17.18 -17.08
N THR A 137 12.82 16.97 -15.76
CA THR A 137 12.13 17.91 -14.87
C THR A 137 13.05 18.91 -14.18
N HIS A 138 14.34 18.59 -14.07
CA HIS A 138 15.33 19.31 -13.25
C HIS A 138 14.97 19.34 -11.75
N LEU A 139 14.12 18.41 -11.29
CA LEU A 139 13.73 18.23 -9.90
C LEU A 139 14.50 17.08 -9.28
N ASP A 140 14.49 17.01 -7.93
CA ASP A 140 15.12 15.93 -7.17
C ASP A 140 14.46 14.57 -7.50
N GLY A 141 15.26 13.63 -7.96
CA GLY A 141 14.87 12.27 -8.32
C GLY A 141 15.09 11.24 -7.22
N THR A 142 15.39 11.65 -5.99
CA THR A 142 15.59 10.73 -4.86
C THR A 142 14.42 9.75 -4.74
N PRO A 143 14.66 8.43 -4.81
CA PRO A 143 13.61 7.42 -4.73
C PRO A 143 12.78 7.51 -3.44
N VAL A 144 11.48 7.30 -3.56
CA VAL A 144 10.52 7.43 -2.46
C VAL A 144 9.76 6.14 -2.19
N THR A 145 9.05 6.10 -1.06
CA THR A 145 8.07 5.03 -0.74
C THR A 145 6.65 5.49 -0.98
N THR A 146 5.71 4.56 -1.00
CA THR A 146 4.28 4.86 -1.00
C THR A 146 3.52 4.00 0.01
N THR A 147 2.45 4.58 0.57
CA THR A 147 1.50 3.88 1.43
C THR A 147 0.39 3.18 0.63
N GLY A 148 0.27 3.52 -0.65
CA GLY A 148 -0.65 2.89 -1.59
C GLY A 148 -0.17 1.55 -2.08
N GLY A 149 -0.93 0.95 -2.97
CA GLY A 149 -0.56 -0.25 -3.70
C GLY A 149 -0.83 -0.04 -5.18
N THR A 150 0.08 -0.51 -6.02
CA THR A 150 -0.01 -0.42 -7.47
C THR A 150 0.03 -1.79 -8.13
N TYR A 151 -0.10 -1.84 -9.44
CA TYR A 151 0.07 -3.06 -10.23
C TYR A 151 1.48 -3.66 -10.15
N ALA A 152 2.49 -2.90 -9.66
CA ALA A 152 3.83 -3.44 -9.41
C ALA A 152 3.82 -4.65 -8.47
N LYS A 153 2.84 -4.75 -7.57
CA LYS A 153 2.67 -5.91 -6.67
C LYS A 153 2.33 -7.22 -7.38
N LEU A 154 1.87 -7.15 -8.62
CA LEU A 154 1.41 -8.31 -9.39
C LEU A 154 2.47 -8.78 -10.41
N MET A 155 3.55 -8.04 -10.56
CA MET A 155 4.57 -8.31 -11.59
C MET A 155 5.98 -8.24 -10.99
N PRO A 156 6.84 -9.24 -11.26
CA PRO A 156 8.23 -9.20 -10.82
C PRO A 156 9.01 -8.11 -11.58
N HIS A 157 9.98 -7.52 -10.92
CA HIS A 157 10.89 -6.52 -11.51
C HIS A 157 10.22 -5.28 -12.08
N ILE A 158 9.09 -4.86 -11.49
CA ILE A 158 8.34 -3.67 -11.86
C ILE A 158 8.29 -2.71 -10.66
N VAL A 159 8.59 -1.44 -10.89
CA VAL A 159 8.44 -0.36 -9.91
C VAL A 159 7.35 0.61 -10.32
N PRO A 160 6.66 1.28 -9.39
CA PRO A 160 5.79 2.40 -9.72
C PRO A 160 6.61 3.64 -10.09
N PHE A 161 6.22 4.33 -11.17
CA PHE A 161 6.92 5.52 -11.67
C PHE A 161 5.96 6.47 -12.37
N GLY A 162 5.60 7.57 -11.71
CA GLY A 162 4.59 8.52 -12.17
C GLY A 162 3.16 7.97 -12.13
N PRO A 163 2.18 8.64 -12.75
CA PRO A 163 2.33 9.87 -13.53
C PRO A 163 2.21 11.16 -12.71
N SER A 164 1.87 11.10 -11.40
CA SER A 164 1.59 12.29 -10.59
C SER A 164 2.87 12.99 -10.13
N PHE A 165 2.95 14.30 -10.33
CA PHE A 165 4.07 15.12 -9.91
C PHE A 165 3.98 15.51 -8.43
N PRO A 166 5.12 15.85 -7.78
CA PRO A 166 5.11 16.33 -6.40
C PRO A 166 4.15 17.50 -6.19
N GLY A 167 3.40 17.47 -5.07
CA GLY A 167 2.40 18.49 -4.74
C GLY A 167 1.00 18.25 -5.33
N GLN A 168 0.83 17.37 -6.29
CA GLN A 168 -0.50 16.98 -6.79
C GLN A 168 -1.18 16.05 -5.79
N LYS A 169 -2.36 16.46 -5.29
CA LYS A 169 -3.16 15.68 -4.33
C LYS A 169 -4.64 15.74 -4.70
N GLY A 170 -5.38 14.67 -4.39
CA GLY A 170 -6.84 14.63 -4.48
C GLY A 170 -7.41 14.64 -5.90
N ILE A 171 -6.58 14.36 -6.92
CA ILE A 171 -7.01 14.31 -8.32
C ILE A 171 -7.43 12.89 -8.69
N GLY A 172 -6.65 11.91 -8.28
CA GLY A 172 -6.90 10.49 -8.59
C GLY A 172 -8.09 9.93 -7.81
N HIS A 173 -8.79 8.96 -8.42
CA HIS A 173 -9.93 8.25 -7.85
C HIS A 173 -11.13 9.16 -7.52
N GLN A 174 -11.27 10.27 -8.23
CA GLN A 174 -12.36 11.23 -8.06
C GLN A 174 -13.20 11.35 -9.32
N PRO A 175 -14.49 11.69 -9.20
CA PRO A 175 -15.28 12.11 -10.37
C PRO A 175 -14.56 13.27 -11.10
N ASN A 176 -14.55 13.20 -12.43
CA ASN A 176 -13.85 14.17 -13.28
C ASN A 176 -12.33 14.26 -13.02
N GLU A 177 -11.70 13.14 -12.74
CA GLU A 177 -10.23 13.06 -12.69
C GLU A 177 -9.61 13.66 -13.95
N TRP A 178 -8.56 14.45 -13.78
CA TRP A 178 -7.94 15.21 -14.86
C TRP A 178 -6.41 15.25 -14.74
N MET A 179 -5.75 15.53 -15.84
CA MET A 179 -4.32 15.81 -15.91
C MET A 179 -4.08 17.04 -16.79
N LYS A 180 -3.14 17.88 -16.41
CA LYS A 180 -2.72 19.00 -17.28
C LYS A 180 -2.05 18.47 -18.54
N ILE A 181 -2.27 19.13 -19.66
CA ILE A 181 -1.63 18.76 -20.95
C ILE A 181 -0.10 18.87 -20.86
N GLU A 182 0.40 19.87 -20.11
CA GLU A 182 1.85 20.03 -19.90
C GLU A 182 2.42 18.85 -19.11
N ASP A 183 1.70 18.36 -18.07
CA ASP A 183 2.11 17.20 -17.29
C ASP A 183 2.09 15.93 -18.16
N LEU A 184 1.07 15.76 -19.00
CA LEU A 184 1.00 14.65 -19.96
C LEU A 184 2.20 14.65 -20.92
N ASN A 185 2.54 15.82 -21.49
CA ASN A 185 3.70 15.96 -22.37
C ASN A 185 5.03 15.69 -21.63
N THR A 186 5.13 16.12 -20.39
CA THR A 186 6.30 15.87 -19.54
C THR A 186 6.43 14.39 -19.21
N ASN A 187 5.32 13.73 -18.85
CA ASN A 187 5.25 12.28 -18.64
C ASN A 187 5.74 11.52 -19.88
N ALA A 188 5.27 11.88 -21.07
CA ALA A 188 5.70 11.24 -22.32
C ALA A 188 7.22 11.33 -22.53
N LYS A 189 7.84 12.48 -22.23
CA LYS A 189 9.31 12.66 -22.34
C LYS A 189 10.06 11.82 -21.31
N ILE A 190 9.58 11.79 -20.05
CA ILE A 190 10.18 10.98 -18.97
C ILE A 190 10.12 9.50 -19.34
N TYR A 191 8.97 9.03 -19.81
CA TYR A 191 8.81 7.62 -20.18
C TYR A 191 9.63 7.22 -21.40
N ALA A 192 9.69 8.06 -22.42
CA ALA A 192 10.55 7.82 -23.60
C ALA A 192 12.02 7.67 -23.18
N LEU A 193 12.51 8.55 -22.30
CA LEU A 193 13.87 8.49 -21.79
C LEU A 193 14.09 7.28 -20.86
N GLY A 194 13.10 6.94 -20.04
CA GLY A 194 13.10 5.75 -19.20
C GLY A 194 13.21 4.45 -20.01
N ILE A 195 12.42 4.33 -21.08
CA ILE A 195 12.50 3.19 -22.03
C ILE A 195 13.91 3.10 -22.63
N TYR A 196 14.43 4.25 -23.10
CA TYR A 196 15.76 4.30 -23.69
C TYR A 196 16.84 3.83 -22.71
N TYR A 197 16.83 4.34 -21.47
CA TYR A 197 17.82 3.98 -20.46
C TYR A 197 17.72 2.51 -20.04
N LEU A 198 16.52 1.99 -19.80
CA LEU A 198 16.35 0.58 -19.45
C LEU A 198 16.66 -0.37 -20.61
N GLY A 199 16.47 0.06 -21.84
CA GLY A 199 16.81 -0.71 -23.03
C GLY A 199 18.31 -0.84 -23.28
N MET A 200 19.13 -0.09 -22.53
CA MET A 200 20.61 -0.17 -22.60
C MET A 200 21.21 -1.11 -21.52
N LEU A 201 20.40 -1.63 -20.61
CA LEU A 201 20.81 -2.65 -19.63
C LEU A 201 20.84 -4.04 -20.23
#